data_900b20f818e1705af81db9b27e6a12a6
#
_entry.id   900b20f818e1705af81db9b27e6a12a6
#
_cell.length_a   1.000
_cell.length_b   1.000
_cell.length_c   1.000
_cell.angle_alpha   90.00
_cell.angle_beta   90.00
_cell.angle_gamma   90.00
#
_symmetry.space_group_name_H-M   'P 1'
#
loop_
_entity.id
_entity.type
_entity.pdbx_description
1 polymer ?
#
loop_
_entity_poly.entity_id
_entity_poly.type
_entity_poly.pdbx_seq_one_letter_code
_entity_poly.pdbx_strand_id
1 'polypeptide(L)'
;MKYYLFILVAVFLIPTPTLAIEFENRLPESVWEVEMSLQHTPGYDRAFNGYGEEAPLQQLMLWDRVWRDSVVGKLQREEQRLEIRMAYGLTEKWMLEATIPLLQKKQTSTLKIESATAIQQKVLENLASENLSGLGDIKLIFAKDILTTTTWHNRGGFTLRLPTGTTGTPRGISTNSTGEGHGSVGAYFHFNWYPLTHGIRNAFWIEGTNELAGKRETLDGEKGYYSAGHRADLFYNWSIERQNIFAGTELHYYQQAESSLPTGKSNAAFLKEINFEFGYGNLSDLEQKPLSTPWQVRLGYTRPLAGQNTPITNRWELSSTFFF
;
A
#
# COMPACT_ATOMS: atom_id res chain seq x y z
N MET A 1 13.64 -18.26 -24.32
CA MET A 1 13.61 -17.06 -23.46
C MET A 1 14.54 -15.90 -23.91
N LYS A 2 15.65 -16.12 -24.58
CA LYS A 2 16.58 -15.03 -25.01
C LYS A 2 16.03 -14.11 -26.12
N TYR A 3 15.09 -14.55 -26.94
CA TYR A 3 14.57 -13.78 -28.09
C TYR A 3 13.42 -12.82 -27.71
N TYR A 4 12.68 -13.10 -26.64
CA TYR A 4 11.57 -12.23 -26.20
C TYR A 4 12.06 -10.93 -25.55
N LEU A 5 13.22 -10.96 -24.90
CA LEU A 5 13.82 -9.76 -24.32
C LEU A 5 14.29 -8.77 -25.40
N PHE A 6 14.78 -9.28 -26.55
CA PHE A 6 15.21 -8.46 -27.69
C PHE A 6 14.04 -7.79 -28.41
N ILE A 7 12.90 -8.46 -28.52
CA ILE A 7 11.69 -7.89 -29.13
C ILE A 7 11.12 -6.78 -28.22
N LEU A 8 11.13 -6.97 -26.91
CA LEU A 8 10.68 -5.94 -25.95
C LEU A 8 11.56 -4.68 -26.03
N VAL A 9 12.88 -4.84 -26.13
CA VAL A 9 13.83 -3.71 -26.26
C VAL A 9 13.72 -3.01 -27.62
N ALA A 10 13.46 -3.75 -28.71
CA ALA A 10 13.36 -3.17 -30.06
C ALA A 10 12.10 -2.32 -30.26
N VAL A 11 11.00 -2.61 -29.56
CA VAL A 11 9.75 -1.82 -29.62
C VAL A 11 9.96 -0.44 -29.00
N PHE A 12 10.92 -0.27 -28.08
CA PHE A 12 11.17 0.99 -27.36
C PHE A 12 12.13 1.98 -28.04
N LEU A 13 12.65 1.68 -29.23
CA LEU A 13 13.69 2.50 -29.88
C LEU A 13 13.22 3.49 -30.95
N ILE A 14 11.90 3.62 -31.22
CA ILE A 14 11.40 4.56 -32.24
C ILE A 14 10.91 5.84 -31.54
N PRO A 15 11.40 7.03 -31.89
CA PRO A 15 10.99 8.28 -31.26
C PRO A 15 9.56 8.67 -31.66
N THR A 16 8.71 8.98 -30.66
CA THR A 16 7.40 9.58 -30.84
C THR A 16 7.25 10.80 -29.91
N PRO A 17 6.52 11.84 -30.31
CA PRO A 17 6.36 13.04 -29.49
C PRO A 17 5.63 12.74 -28.18
N THR A 18 6.18 13.29 -27.12
CA THR A 18 5.82 13.07 -25.72
C THR A 18 4.86 14.16 -25.23
N LEU A 19 3.56 13.99 -25.44
CA LEU A 19 2.56 14.96 -24.95
C LEU A 19 1.58 14.40 -23.92
N ALA A 20 1.59 13.09 -23.68
CA ALA A 20 0.70 12.43 -22.74
C ALA A 20 1.04 12.62 -21.24
N ILE A 21 2.19 13.20 -20.94
CA ILE A 21 2.78 13.22 -19.58
C ILE A 21 2.10 14.25 -18.66
N GLU A 22 1.40 15.23 -19.19
CA GLU A 22 0.85 16.31 -18.36
C GLU A 22 -0.33 15.88 -17.47
N PHE A 23 -1.15 14.93 -17.89
CA PHE A 23 -2.36 14.54 -17.16
C PHE A 23 -2.09 13.69 -15.90
N GLU A 24 -1.14 12.80 -15.94
CA GLU A 24 -0.82 11.96 -14.75
C GLU A 24 -0.23 12.75 -13.58
N ASN A 25 0.29 13.96 -13.83
CA ASN A 25 1.05 14.70 -12.83
C ASN A 25 0.35 15.95 -12.33
N ARG A 26 -0.57 16.48 -13.08
CA ARG A 26 -1.30 17.69 -12.74
C ARG A 26 -2.78 17.50 -13.03
N LEU A 27 -3.57 17.49 -11.97
CA LEU A 27 -5.01 17.49 -12.13
C LEU A 27 -5.47 18.94 -12.41
N PRO A 28 -6.01 19.25 -13.59
CA PRO A 28 -6.50 20.58 -13.92
C PRO A 28 -7.63 21.01 -12.97
N GLU A 29 -7.85 22.33 -12.88
CA GLU A 29 -8.97 22.89 -12.14
C GLU A 29 -10.31 22.31 -12.64
N SER A 30 -11.18 21.92 -11.71
CA SER A 30 -12.50 21.33 -11.97
C SER A 30 -12.49 19.96 -12.66
N VAL A 31 -11.35 19.30 -12.74
CA VAL A 31 -11.25 17.92 -13.27
C VAL A 31 -11.30 16.92 -12.11
N TRP A 32 -12.04 15.86 -12.30
CA TRP A 32 -12.05 14.66 -11.46
C TRP A 32 -11.16 13.59 -12.05
N GLU A 33 -10.39 12.96 -11.19
CA GLU A 33 -9.73 11.69 -11.45
C GLU A 33 -10.34 10.64 -10.54
N VAL A 34 -10.76 9.52 -11.11
CA VAL A 34 -11.29 8.38 -10.37
C VAL A 34 -10.48 7.15 -10.74
N GLU A 35 -9.86 6.54 -9.76
CA GLU A 35 -9.15 5.28 -9.90
C GLU A 35 -9.82 4.18 -9.07
N MET A 36 -9.99 3.02 -9.66
CA MET A 36 -10.42 1.80 -8.99
C MET A 36 -9.30 0.78 -9.09
N SER A 37 -8.82 0.30 -7.95
CA SER A 37 -7.77 -0.70 -7.84
C SER A 37 -8.28 -1.93 -7.11
N LEU A 38 -8.14 -3.10 -7.72
CA LEU A 38 -8.39 -4.40 -7.11
C LEU A 38 -7.05 -5.06 -6.80
N GLN A 39 -6.76 -5.23 -5.53
CA GLN A 39 -5.56 -5.89 -5.05
C GLN A 39 -5.91 -7.28 -4.50
N HIS A 40 -5.08 -8.25 -4.82
CA HIS A 40 -5.18 -9.61 -4.30
C HIS A 40 -3.84 -10.05 -3.73
N THR A 41 -3.82 -10.35 -2.44
CA THR A 41 -2.71 -10.99 -1.73
C THR A 41 -3.07 -12.44 -1.51
N PRO A 42 -2.51 -13.38 -2.28
CA PRO A 42 -2.80 -14.81 -2.12
C PRO A 42 -2.36 -15.31 -0.74
N GLY A 43 -2.83 -16.47 -0.35
CA GLY A 43 -2.58 -17.03 0.98
C GLY A 43 -1.10 -17.06 1.35
N TYR A 44 -0.72 -16.39 2.44
CA TYR A 44 0.62 -16.32 2.97
C TYR A 44 0.67 -16.83 4.42
N ASP A 45 1.76 -17.51 4.77
CA ASP A 45 1.99 -18.13 6.08
C ASP A 45 3.38 -17.81 6.65
N ARG A 46 4.12 -16.86 6.01
CA ARG A 46 5.48 -16.48 6.39
C ARG A 46 5.59 -14.99 6.69
N ALA A 47 6.61 -14.66 7.47
CA ALA A 47 6.96 -13.30 7.85
C ALA A 47 8.48 -13.16 7.99
N PHE A 48 8.99 -11.94 7.93
CA PHE A 48 10.33 -11.61 8.40
C PHE A 48 10.29 -11.42 9.93
N ASN A 49 11.16 -12.12 10.65
CA ASN A 49 11.32 -11.98 12.10
C ASN A 49 12.12 -10.71 12.48
N GLY A 50 12.41 -10.53 13.77
CA GLY A 50 13.18 -9.41 14.27
C GLY A 50 14.65 -9.35 13.80
N TYR A 51 15.15 -10.38 13.16
CA TYR A 51 16.49 -10.45 12.56
C TYR A 51 16.48 -10.35 11.03
N GLY A 52 15.30 -10.20 10.43
CA GLY A 52 15.14 -10.17 8.97
C GLY A 52 15.15 -11.55 8.30
N GLU A 53 15.05 -12.62 9.06
CA GLU A 53 14.97 -13.98 8.57
C GLU A 53 13.52 -14.38 8.34
N GLU A 54 13.29 -15.29 7.37
CA GLU A 54 11.97 -15.83 7.14
C GLU A 54 11.56 -16.79 8.26
N ALA A 55 10.38 -16.57 8.82
CA ALA A 55 9.80 -17.37 9.89
C ALA A 55 8.30 -17.64 9.62
N PRO A 56 7.68 -18.63 10.26
CA PRO A 56 6.23 -18.81 10.22
C PRO A 56 5.48 -17.58 10.73
N LEU A 57 4.35 -17.24 10.07
CA LEU A 57 3.55 -16.05 10.40
C LEU A 57 3.11 -16.01 11.87
N GLN A 58 2.79 -17.16 12.48
CA GLN A 58 2.41 -17.23 13.90
C GLN A 58 3.52 -16.76 14.83
N GLN A 59 4.79 -16.88 14.47
CA GLN A 59 5.89 -16.37 15.29
C GLN A 59 5.91 -14.82 15.34
N LEU A 60 5.55 -14.17 14.24
CA LEU A 60 5.36 -12.72 14.23
C LEU A 60 4.17 -12.31 15.11
N MET A 61 3.06 -13.04 15.06
CA MET A 61 1.86 -12.73 15.85
C MET A 61 2.04 -12.98 17.36
N LEU A 62 2.95 -13.88 17.72
CA LEU A 62 3.22 -14.31 19.10
C LEU A 62 4.60 -13.88 19.59
N TRP A 63 5.22 -12.85 18.94
CA TRP A 63 6.60 -12.45 19.20
C TRP A 63 6.88 -12.09 20.66
N ASP A 64 5.91 -11.52 21.36
CA ASP A 64 5.98 -11.09 22.76
C ASP A 64 5.67 -12.24 23.75
N ARG A 65 5.37 -13.45 23.25
CA ARG A 65 4.99 -14.60 24.08
C ARG A 65 6.16 -15.56 24.26
N VAL A 66 6.58 -15.77 25.50
CA VAL A 66 7.66 -16.71 25.84
C VAL A 66 7.36 -18.15 25.45
N TRP A 67 6.06 -18.50 25.31
CA TRP A 67 5.59 -19.82 24.94
C TRP A 67 5.32 -19.99 23.44
N ARG A 68 5.66 -19.00 22.60
CA ARG A 68 5.43 -19.03 21.14
C ARG A 68 5.97 -20.29 20.46
N ASP A 69 7.11 -20.79 20.96
CA ASP A 69 7.78 -21.97 20.38
C ASP A 69 7.08 -23.30 20.75
N SER A 70 6.13 -23.28 21.70
CA SER A 70 5.28 -24.42 22.05
C SER A 70 4.03 -24.53 21.15
N VAL A 71 3.81 -23.55 20.25
CA VAL A 71 2.67 -23.54 19.34
C VAL A 71 2.98 -24.39 18.12
N VAL A 72 2.16 -25.39 17.87
CA VAL A 72 2.20 -26.23 16.67
C VAL A 72 1.06 -25.89 15.72
N GLY A 73 1.24 -26.09 14.41
CA GLY A 73 0.24 -25.79 13.40
C GLY A 73 0.62 -24.62 12.50
N LYS A 74 -0.35 -24.14 11.74
CA LYS A 74 -0.16 -23.06 10.76
C LYS A 74 -1.17 -21.95 10.94
N LEU A 75 -0.73 -20.72 10.69
CA LEU A 75 -1.54 -19.54 10.50
C LEU A 75 -1.33 -19.04 9.07
N GLN A 76 -2.41 -18.95 8.31
CA GLN A 76 -2.38 -18.46 6.94
C GLN A 76 -3.38 -17.32 6.77
N ARG A 77 -3.03 -16.32 6.00
CA ARG A 77 -3.89 -15.18 5.66
C ARG A 77 -3.94 -14.96 4.16
N GLU A 78 -5.07 -14.45 3.71
CA GLU A 78 -5.35 -14.00 2.37
C GLU A 78 -6.08 -12.67 2.45
N GLU A 79 -5.80 -11.74 1.54
CA GLU A 79 -6.45 -10.44 1.51
C GLU A 79 -6.88 -10.09 0.08
N GLN A 80 -8.09 -9.56 -0.04
CA GLN A 80 -8.58 -8.85 -1.22
C GLN A 80 -8.94 -7.43 -0.82
N ARG A 81 -8.56 -6.47 -1.63
CA ARG A 81 -8.81 -5.05 -1.38
C ARG A 81 -9.28 -4.39 -2.67
N LEU A 82 -10.46 -3.80 -2.62
CA LEU A 82 -10.92 -2.84 -3.61
C LEU A 82 -10.66 -1.45 -3.05
N GLU A 83 -9.90 -0.64 -3.77
CA GLU A 83 -9.61 0.73 -3.41
C GLU A 83 -10.22 1.67 -4.44
N ILE A 84 -10.96 2.67 -3.98
CA ILE A 84 -11.51 3.73 -4.81
C ILE A 84 -10.80 5.01 -4.41
N ARG A 85 -10.01 5.57 -5.31
CA ARG A 85 -9.34 6.85 -5.17
C ARG A 85 -10.05 7.88 -6.03
N MET A 86 -10.39 9.00 -5.43
CA MET A 86 -11.01 10.13 -6.10
C MET A 86 -10.18 11.37 -5.83
N ALA A 87 -9.74 12.05 -6.86
CA ALA A 87 -9.04 13.31 -6.75
C ALA A 87 -9.77 14.41 -7.52
N TYR A 88 -9.74 15.62 -7.02
CA TYR A 88 -10.37 16.80 -7.62
C TYR A 88 -9.43 17.99 -7.64
N GLY A 89 -9.26 18.58 -8.80
CA GLY A 89 -8.52 19.84 -8.99
C GLY A 89 -9.32 21.03 -8.45
N LEU A 90 -8.94 21.55 -7.28
CA LEU A 90 -9.57 22.71 -6.67
C LEU A 90 -9.21 24.01 -7.39
N THR A 91 -7.98 24.12 -7.81
CA THR A 91 -7.42 25.20 -8.62
C THR A 91 -6.32 24.64 -9.48
N GLU A 92 -5.71 25.46 -10.33
CA GLU A 92 -4.54 25.05 -11.13
C GLU A 92 -3.36 24.47 -10.30
N LYS A 93 -3.32 24.72 -8.98
CA LYS A 93 -2.20 24.31 -8.11
C LYS A 93 -2.61 23.44 -6.93
N TRP A 94 -3.88 23.40 -6.59
CA TRP A 94 -4.37 22.68 -5.42
C TRP A 94 -5.29 21.55 -5.79
N MET A 95 -5.15 20.42 -5.12
CA MET A 95 -6.02 19.27 -5.27
C MET A 95 -6.42 18.69 -3.92
N LEU A 96 -7.57 18.04 -3.90
CA LEU A 96 -8.06 17.22 -2.82
C LEU A 96 -8.20 15.79 -3.32
N GLU A 97 -7.76 14.83 -2.52
CA GLU A 97 -7.88 13.41 -2.84
C GLU A 97 -8.49 12.66 -1.65
N ALA A 98 -9.32 11.68 -1.95
CA ALA A 98 -9.86 10.73 -0.98
C ALA A 98 -9.64 9.30 -1.47
N THR A 99 -9.14 8.44 -0.61
CA THR A 99 -8.96 7.01 -0.87
C THR A 99 -9.84 6.21 0.08
N ILE A 100 -10.71 5.37 -0.47
CA ILE A 100 -11.72 4.57 0.24
C ILE A 100 -11.42 3.10 0.00
N PRO A 101 -10.84 2.36 0.95
CA PRO A 101 -10.56 0.94 0.81
C PRO A 101 -11.72 0.07 1.32
N LEU A 102 -12.12 -0.92 0.54
CA LEU A 102 -13.00 -2.02 0.93
C LEU A 102 -12.16 -3.30 1.00
N LEU A 103 -12.19 -3.97 2.12
CA LEU A 103 -11.30 -5.08 2.45
C LEU A 103 -12.10 -6.36 2.69
N GLN A 104 -11.55 -7.46 2.19
CA GLN A 104 -11.94 -8.81 2.58
C GLN A 104 -10.69 -9.56 3.00
N LYS A 105 -10.66 -10.05 4.24
CA LYS A 105 -9.56 -10.79 4.82
C LYS A 105 -10.03 -12.15 5.26
N LYS A 106 -9.27 -13.19 4.93
CA LYS A 106 -9.50 -14.55 5.37
C LYS A 106 -8.29 -15.01 6.18
N GLN A 107 -8.56 -15.50 7.37
CA GLN A 107 -7.57 -16.17 8.22
C GLN A 107 -7.94 -17.62 8.39
N THR A 108 -6.98 -18.51 8.19
CA THR A 108 -7.11 -19.95 8.45
C THR A 108 -6.06 -20.32 9.49
N SER A 109 -6.49 -21.00 10.55
CA SER A 109 -5.63 -21.35 11.68
C SER A 109 -5.84 -22.81 12.09
N THR A 110 -4.74 -23.52 12.28
CA THR A 110 -4.69 -24.86 12.88
C THR A 110 -3.81 -24.89 14.13
N LEU A 111 -3.60 -23.70 14.74
CA LEU A 111 -2.71 -23.54 15.89
C LEU A 111 -3.23 -24.29 17.12
N LYS A 112 -2.30 -24.99 17.82
CA LYS A 112 -2.58 -25.78 19.04
C LYS A 112 -1.40 -25.68 20.00
N ILE A 113 -1.70 -25.84 21.30
CA ILE A 113 -0.73 -26.01 22.37
C ILE A 113 -1.21 -27.24 23.21
N GLU A 114 -0.30 -28.15 23.48
CA GLU A 114 -0.58 -29.23 24.44
C GLU A 114 -0.73 -28.63 25.86
N SER A 115 -1.82 -28.95 26.54
CA SER A 115 -2.09 -28.48 27.91
C SER A 115 -2.09 -26.93 28.04
N ALA A 116 -2.77 -26.22 27.12
CA ALA A 116 -2.86 -24.80 27.13
C ALA A 116 -3.49 -24.24 28.42
N THR A 117 -2.89 -23.22 29.00
CA THR A 117 -3.49 -22.40 30.06
C THR A 117 -4.68 -21.59 29.55
N ALA A 118 -5.52 -21.06 30.44
CA ALA A 118 -6.67 -20.24 30.04
C ALA A 118 -6.28 -19.03 29.19
N ILE A 119 -5.13 -18.38 29.50
CA ILE A 119 -4.60 -17.23 28.71
C ILE A 119 -4.16 -17.70 27.32
N GLN A 120 -3.42 -18.80 27.25
CA GLN A 120 -2.97 -19.37 25.97
C GLN A 120 -4.16 -19.78 25.09
N GLN A 121 -5.17 -20.41 25.69
CA GLN A 121 -6.41 -20.78 25.01
C GLN A 121 -7.08 -19.56 24.41
N LYS A 122 -7.24 -18.46 25.16
CA LYS A 122 -7.85 -17.22 24.68
C LYS A 122 -7.06 -16.60 23.54
N VAL A 123 -5.73 -16.59 23.59
CA VAL A 123 -4.88 -16.10 22.50
C VAL A 123 -5.07 -16.96 21.23
N LEU A 124 -5.14 -18.29 21.35
CA LEU A 124 -5.38 -19.18 20.22
C LEU A 124 -6.79 -18.99 19.62
N GLU A 125 -7.81 -18.77 20.46
CA GLU A 125 -9.16 -18.43 20.02
C GLU A 125 -9.18 -17.12 19.22
N ASN A 126 -8.40 -16.13 19.63
CA ASN A 126 -8.25 -14.87 18.92
C ASN A 126 -7.46 -14.99 17.60
N LEU A 127 -6.69 -16.05 17.44
CA LEU A 127 -6.01 -16.42 16.20
C LEU A 127 -6.77 -17.49 15.41
N ALA A 128 -7.99 -17.83 15.78
CA ALA A 128 -8.80 -18.84 15.08
C ALA A 128 -9.13 -18.43 13.63
N SER A 129 -9.61 -19.39 12.86
CA SER A 129 -10.05 -19.13 11.49
C SER A 129 -11.23 -18.17 11.46
N GLU A 130 -11.14 -17.15 10.62
CA GLU A 130 -12.13 -16.09 10.49
C GLU A 130 -12.13 -15.48 9.09
N ASN A 131 -13.31 -15.01 8.68
CA ASN A 131 -13.47 -14.16 7.50
C ASN A 131 -13.99 -12.78 7.95
N LEU A 132 -13.35 -11.72 7.51
CA LEU A 132 -13.75 -10.35 7.80
C LEU A 132 -13.87 -9.58 6.48
N SER A 133 -14.93 -8.78 6.37
CA SER A 133 -15.08 -7.83 5.27
C SER A 133 -15.63 -6.51 5.79
N GLY A 134 -15.25 -5.42 5.17
CA GLY A 134 -15.74 -4.09 5.55
C GLY A 134 -14.94 -2.95 4.96
N LEU A 135 -15.36 -1.74 5.33
CA LEU A 135 -14.66 -0.51 5.04
C LEU A 135 -13.33 -0.48 5.80
N GLY A 136 -12.27 -0.06 5.13
CA GLY A 136 -11.00 0.25 5.78
C GLY A 136 -10.90 1.70 6.23
N ASP A 137 -9.71 2.13 6.60
CA ASP A 137 -9.46 3.52 7.01
C ASP A 137 -9.37 4.42 5.78
N ILE A 138 -10.18 5.48 5.77
CA ILE A 138 -10.20 6.46 4.68
C ILE A 138 -8.98 7.37 4.80
N LYS A 139 -8.26 7.56 3.69
CA LYS A 139 -7.16 8.53 3.59
C LYS A 139 -7.62 9.74 2.80
N LEU A 140 -7.34 10.92 3.34
CA LEU A 140 -7.53 12.20 2.68
C LEU A 140 -6.17 12.84 2.43
N ILE A 141 -6.01 13.48 1.27
CA ILE A 141 -4.79 14.19 0.89
C ILE A 141 -5.19 15.57 0.41
N PHE A 142 -4.55 16.59 0.95
CA PHE A 142 -4.64 17.97 0.48
C PHE A 142 -3.27 18.39 -0.03
N ALA A 143 -3.17 18.64 -1.33
CA ALA A 143 -1.90 18.78 -2.02
C ALA A 143 -1.78 20.05 -2.85
N LYS A 144 -0.55 20.51 -3.00
CA LYS A 144 -0.18 21.68 -3.79
C LYS A 144 0.96 21.37 -4.74
N ASP A 145 0.82 21.75 -5.99
CA ASP A 145 1.92 21.77 -6.95
C ASP A 145 2.85 22.94 -6.63
N ILE A 146 4.11 22.62 -6.31
CA ILE A 146 5.12 23.58 -5.86
C ILE A 146 5.90 24.12 -7.06
N LEU A 147 6.30 23.21 -7.94
CA LEU A 147 7.05 23.53 -9.15
C LEU A 147 6.55 22.66 -10.30
N THR A 148 6.19 23.28 -11.40
CA THR A 148 5.81 22.59 -12.63
C THR A 148 6.55 23.22 -13.80
N THR A 149 7.36 22.41 -14.48
CA THR A 149 8.08 22.76 -15.73
C THR A 149 7.89 21.62 -16.72
N THR A 150 8.40 21.74 -17.92
CA THR A 150 8.37 20.66 -18.93
C THR A 150 9.14 19.40 -18.53
N THR A 151 10.07 19.48 -17.57
CA THR A 151 10.93 18.38 -17.15
C THR A 151 10.77 18.01 -15.69
N TRP A 152 10.13 18.86 -14.89
CA TRP A 152 10.01 18.67 -13.45
C TRP A 152 8.59 18.97 -12.97
N HIS A 153 8.08 18.09 -12.12
CA HIS A 153 6.84 18.35 -11.42
C HIS A 153 6.98 17.92 -9.94
N ASN A 154 6.87 18.89 -9.05
CA ASN A 154 7.00 18.70 -7.62
C ASN A 154 5.70 19.06 -6.93
N ARG A 155 5.22 18.16 -6.08
CA ARG A 155 4.00 18.31 -5.28
C ARG A 155 4.32 18.05 -3.82
N GLY A 156 3.74 18.85 -2.93
CA GLY A 156 3.78 18.61 -1.49
C GLY A 156 2.39 18.71 -0.90
N GLY A 157 2.17 18.06 0.23
CA GLY A 157 0.84 18.06 0.83
C GLY A 157 0.78 17.44 2.22
N PHE A 158 -0.42 17.49 2.77
CA PHE A 158 -0.76 16.89 4.05
C PHE A 158 -1.65 15.68 3.83
N THR A 159 -1.47 14.68 4.67
CA THR A 159 -2.27 13.46 4.68
C THR A 159 -3.01 13.33 6.01
N LEU A 160 -4.23 12.86 5.95
CA LEU A 160 -5.06 12.54 7.11
C LEU A 160 -5.68 11.17 6.91
N ARG A 161 -5.45 10.24 7.81
CA ARG A 161 -6.14 8.95 7.84
C ARG A 161 -7.20 8.96 8.94
N LEU A 162 -8.43 8.65 8.56
CA LEU A 162 -9.58 8.55 9.44
C LEU A 162 -9.77 7.08 9.84
N PRO A 163 -9.95 6.76 11.13
CA PRO A 163 -10.15 5.38 11.59
C PRO A 163 -11.59 4.92 11.33
N THR A 164 -11.97 4.80 10.07
CA THR A 164 -13.32 4.40 9.63
C THR A 164 -13.48 2.89 9.53
N GLY A 165 -12.37 2.14 9.44
CA GLY A 165 -12.39 0.70 9.42
C GLY A 165 -12.75 0.11 10.79
N THR A 166 -13.26 -1.11 10.79
CA THR A 166 -13.52 -1.84 12.03
C THR A 166 -12.23 -2.42 12.58
N THR A 167 -11.99 -2.24 13.85
CA THR A 167 -10.85 -2.88 14.56
C THR A 167 -11.09 -4.37 14.84
N GLY A 168 -12.17 -4.93 14.31
CA GLY A 168 -12.62 -6.28 14.61
C GLY A 168 -13.29 -6.38 15.98
N THR A 169 -13.87 -7.53 16.27
CA THR A 169 -14.17 -7.95 17.64
C THR A 169 -12.88 -7.95 18.46
N PRO A 170 -12.93 -8.06 19.80
CA PRO A 170 -11.82 -7.92 20.74
C PRO A 170 -10.59 -8.81 20.49
N ARG A 171 -10.26 -9.08 19.27
CA ARG A 171 -9.26 -10.04 18.84
C ARG A 171 -7.92 -9.44 18.49
N GLY A 172 -7.61 -8.34 19.12
CA GLY A 172 -6.23 -7.89 19.20
C GLY A 172 -5.67 -7.19 17.98
N ILE A 173 -4.64 -6.50 18.28
CA ILE A 173 -3.73 -5.84 17.37
C ILE A 173 -3.33 -6.83 16.30
N SER A 174 -3.61 -6.50 15.06
CA SER A 174 -3.07 -7.17 13.89
C SER A 174 -3.74 -8.42 13.37
N THR A 175 -4.75 -8.97 14.01
CA THR A 175 -5.21 -10.26 13.53
C THR A 175 -6.18 -10.10 12.38
N ASN A 176 -7.32 -9.51 12.59
CA ASN A 176 -8.33 -9.47 11.55
C ASN A 176 -9.16 -8.19 11.69
N SER A 177 -8.62 -7.10 11.19
CA SER A 177 -9.27 -5.79 11.20
C SER A 177 -9.31 -5.22 9.79
N THR A 178 -10.32 -4.44 9.44
CA THR A 178 -10.35 -3.68 8.21
C THR A 178 -9.71 -2.31 8.37
N GLY A 179 -9.54 -1.84 9.60
CA GLY A 179 -8.85 -0.59 9.95
C GLY A 179 -7.82 -0.78 11.05
N GLU A 180 -6.98 0.23 11.24
CA GLU A 180 -5.94 0.21 12.26
C GLU A 180 -6.42 0.68 13.63
N GLY A 181 -7.67 1.21 13.70
CA GLY A 181 -8.30 1.67 14.94
C GLY A 181 -7.74 2.97 15.49
N HIS A 182 -6.90 3.65 14.74
CA HIS A 182 -6.38 4.98 15.06
C HIS A 182 -6.20 5.79 13.78
N GLY A 183 -6.31 7.11 13.90
CA GLY A 183 -6.01 8.03 12.81
C GLY A 183 -4.53 8.31 12.67
N SER A 184 -4.14 8.93 11.59
CA SER A 184 -2.80 9.49 11.43
C SER A 184 -2.85 10.83 10.72
N VAL A 185 -1.86 11.66 11.02
CA VAL A 185 -1.60 12.91 10.30
C VAL A 185 -0.18 12.85 9.72
N GLY A 186 0.00 13.36 8.53
CA GLY A 186 1.28 13.29 7.87
C GLY A 186 1.49 14.38 6.84
N ALA A 187 2.67 14.32 6.25
CA ALA A 187 3.03 15.14 5.12
C ALA A 187 3.75 14.29 4.08
N TYR A 188 3.60 14.64 2.83
CA TYR A 188 4.31 14.00 1.75
C TYR A 188 4.90 15.00 0.79
N PHE A 189 5.90 14.55 0.08
CA PHE A 189 6.52 15.25 -1.02
C PHE A 189 6.71 14.28 -2.19
N HIS A 190 6.26 14.69 -3.36
CA HIS A 190 6.35 13.93 -4.61
C HIS A 190 7.17 14.75 -5.61
N PHE A 191 8.14 14.09 -6.21
CA PHE A 191 9.06 14.65 -7.15
C PHE A 191 9.07 13.80 -8.42
N ASN A 192 8.74 14.39 -9.57
CA ASN A 192 8.81 13.75 -10.86
C ASN A 192 9.83 14.44 -11.73
N TRP A 193 10.61 13.65 -12.43
CA TRP A 193 11.55 14.11 -13.43
C TRP A 193 11.33 13.38 -14.75
N TYR A 194 11.12 14.17 -15.80
CA TYR A 194 10.91 13.73 -17.17
C TYR A 194 12.11 14.14 -18.00
N PRO A 195 13.10 13.26 -18.28
CA PRO A 195 14.12 13.53 -19.27
C PRO A 195 13.43 13.77 -20.62
N LEU A 196 13.88 14.79 -21.35
CA LEU A 196 13.29 15.21 -22.65
C LEU A 196 13.36 14.12 -23.75
N THR A 197 13.78 12.90 -23.45
CA THR A 197 13.97 11.81 -24.39
C THR A 197 13.15 10.59 -24.00
N HIS A 198 12.30 10.13 -24.91
CA HIS A 198 11.79 8.75 -24.99
C HIS A 198 10.72 8.30 -23.98
N GLY A 199 9.91 9.21 -23.40
CA GLY A 199 8.83 8.81 -22.52
C GLY A 199 9.30 8.15 -21.22
N ILE A 200 10.53 8.44 -20.78
CA ILE A 200 11.06 7.97 -19.51
C ILE A 200 10.59 8.91 -18.40
N ARG A 201 10.13 8.33 -17.30
CA ARG A 201 9.77 9.03 -16.08
C ARG A 201 10.54 8.46 -14.91
N ASN A 202 11.01 9.35 -14.05
CA ASN A 202 11.51 9.01 -12.73
C ASN A 202 10.68 9.74 -11.70
N ALA A 203 10.14 9.04 -10.75
CA ALA A 203 9.37 9.60 -9.67
C ALA A 203 9.98 9.18 -8.33
N PHE A 204 10.05 10.11 -7.41
CA PHE A 204 10.43 9.87 -6.04
C PHE A 204 9.33 10.43 -5.13
N TRP A 205 8.89 9.63 -4.18
CA TRP A 205 7.89 10.03 -3.20
C TRP A 205 8.37 9.68 -1.80
N ILE A 206 8.20 10.61 -0.88
CA ILE A 206 8.41 10.42 0.55
C ILE A 206 7.16 10.83 1.30
N GLU A 207 6.70 9.99 2.21
CA GLU A 207 5.61 10.29 3.15
C GLU A 207 6.07 10.00 4.58
N GLY A 208 5.87 10.97 5.47
CA GLY A 208 6.06 10.80 6.90
C GLY A 208 4.73 10.96 7.62
N THR A 209 4.35 10.01 8.47
CA THR A 209 3.12 10.07 9.23
C THR A 209 3.37 9.93 10.73
N ASN A 210 2.58 10.68 11.50
CA ASN A 210 2.49 10.55 12.94
C ASN A 210 1.17 9.87 13.28
N GLU A 211 1.26 8.68 13.84
CA GLU A 211 0.10 7.88 14.18
C GLU A 211 -0.50 8.39 15.50
N LEU A 212 -1.80 8.64 15.52
CA LEU A 212 -2.50 9.13 16.69
C LEU A 212 -2.81 7.97 17.65
N ALA A 213 -2.86 8.27 18.94
CA ALA A 213 -3.21 7.26 19.94
C ALA A 213 -4.65 6.76 19.75
N GLY A 214 -4.86 5.46 19.90
CA GLY A 214 -6.16 4.80 19.78
C GLY A 214 -6.40 3.80 20.91
N LYS A 215 -7.64 3.36 21.08
CA LYS A 215 -7.99 2.29 22.00
C LYS A 215 -7.89 0.95 21.28
N ARG A 216 -7.23 -0.01 21.91
CA ARG A 216 -7.13 -1.38 21.38
C ARG A 216 -7.29 -2.43 22.49
N GLU A 217 -7.61 -3.61 22.07
CA GLU A 217 -7.62 -4.82 22.89
C GLU A 217 -6.49 -5.75 22.43
N THR A 218 -5.71 -6.28 23.36
CA THR A 218 -4.61 -7.20 23.09
C THR A 218 -5.12 -8.62 22.80
N LEU A 219 -4.26 -9.52 22.32
CA LEU A 219 -4.62 -10.91 22.04
C LEU A 219 -5.14 -11.66 23.27
N ASP A 220 -4.73 -11.28 24.46
CA ASP A 220 -5.20 -11.84 25.74
C ASP A 220 -6.44 -11.11 26.32
N GLY A 221 -6.93 -10.09 25.60
CA GLY A 221 -8.17 -9.37 25.91
C GLY A 221 -8.01 -8.19 26.86
N GLU A 222 -6.79 -7.76 27.13
CA GLU A 222 -6.57 -6.52 27.86
C GLU A 222 -6.89 -5.30 26.98
N LYS A 223 -7.63 -4.34 27.54
CA LYS A 223 -8.00 -3.11 26.86
C LYS A 223 -7.13 -1.97 27.33
N GLY A 224 -6.61 -1.18 26.39
CA GLY A 224 -5.77 -0.05 26.73
C GLY A 224 -5.54 0.91 25.57
N TYR A 225 -4.80 1.96 25.85
CA TYR A 225 -4.36 2.89 24.82
C TYR A 225 -3.15 2.31 24.09
N TYR A 226 -3.22 2.45 22.77
CA TYR A 226 -2.16 2.15 21.84
C TYR A 226 -1.69 3.47 21.22
N SER A 227 -0.38 3.70 21.25
CA SER A 227 0.25 4.79 20.52
C SER A 227 1.17 4.16 19.46
N ALA A 228 0.77 4.26 18.22
CA ALA A 228 1.63 3.81 17.13
C ALA A 228 2.85 4.73 17.00
N GLY A 229 3.96 4.15 16.58
CA GLY A 229 5.17 4.91 16.28
C GLY A 229 5.04 5.71 14.99
N HIS A 230 6.00 6.60 14.75
CA HIS A 230 6.11 7.30 13.47
C HIS A 230 6.33 6.32 12.33
N ARG A 231 5.77 6.63 11.19
CA ARG A 231 5.94 5.87 9.95
C ARG A 231 6.58 6.73 8.89
N ALA A 232 7.46 6.14 8.10
CA ALA A 232 8.03 6.72 6.90
C ALA A 232 7.92 5.74 5.74
N ASP A 233 7.48 6.24 4.59
CA ASP A 233 7.41 5.53 3.33
C ASP A 233 8.24 6.29 2.29
N LEU A 234 9.05 5.55 1.54
CA LEU A 234 9.88 6.03 0.45
C LEU A 234 9.58 5.21 -0.79
N PHE A 235 9.25 5.85 -1.89
CA PHE A 235 9.01 5.20 -3.16
C PHE A 235 9.95 5.79 -4.22
N TYR A 236 10.48 4.94 -5.06
CA TYR A 236 11.18 5.32 -6.27
C TYR A 236 10.62 4.53 -7.43
N ASN A 237 10.03 5.23 -8.38
CA ASN A 237 9.46 4.66 -9.60
C ASN A 237 10.30 5.07 -10.80
N TRP A 238 10.60 4.09 -11.64
CA TRP A 238 11.15 4.28 -12.97
C TRP A 238 10.17 3.67 -13.97
N SER A 239 9.76 4.45 -14.95
CA SER A 239 8.80 3.98 -15.94
C SER A 239 9.11 4.50 -17.33
N ILE A 240 8.63 3.75 -18.33
CA ILE A 240 8.65 4.12 -19.74
C ILE A 240 7.21 4.13 -20.22
N GLU A 241 6.83 5.24 -20.81
CA GLU A 241 5.55 5.39 -21.49
C GLU A 241 5.80 5.61 -22.96
N ARG A 242 5.06 4.90 -23.79
CA ARG A 242 5.15 5.04 -25.23
C ARG A 242 3.81 4.81 -25.88
N GLN A 243 3.28 5.85 -26.57
CA GLN A 243 1.94 5.85 -27.09
C GLN A 243 0.95 5.52 -25.95
N ASN A 244 0.27 4.40 -26.07
CA ASN A 244 -0.76 3.94 -25.16
C ASN A 244 -0.25 2.87 -24.17
N ILE A 245 1.05 2.56 -24.19
CA ILE A 245 1.64 1.51 -23.36
C ILE A 245 2.54 2.14 -22.30
N PHE A 246 2.38 1.67 -21.08
CA PHE A 246 3.17 2.01 -19.92
C PHE A 246 3.82 0.75 -19.34
N ALA A 247 5.07 0.85 -18.94
CA ALA A 247 5.76 -0.18 -18.18
C ALA A 247 6.66 0.47 -17.13
N GLY A 248 6.61 -0.03 -15.91
CA GLY A 248 7.35 0.57 -14.80
C GLY A 248 7.83 -0.42 -13.76
N THR A 249 8.75 0.05 -12.94
CA THR A 249 9.23 -0.64 -11.76
C THR A 249 9.31 0.36 -10.62
N GLU A 250 8.78 -0.02 -9.47
CA GLU A 250 8.82 0.80 -8.25
C GLU A 250 9.55 0.05 -7.14
N LEU A 251 10.43 0.75 -6.46
CA LEU A 251 11.02 0.31 -5.21
C LEU A 251 10.33 1.05 -4.07
N HIS A 252 9.79 0.30 -3.13
CA HIS A 252 9.17 0.82 -1.92
C HIS A 252 9.98 0.42 -0.69
N TYR A 253 10.26 1.40 0.16
CA TYR A 253 10.80 1.21 1.48
C TYR A 253 9.84 1.78 2.51
N TYR A 254 9.43 0.94 3.43
CA TYR A 254 8.57 1.29 4.55
C TYR A 254 9.32 1.08 5.86
N GLN A 255 9.17 2.03 6.79
CA GLN A 255 9.69 1.91 8.14
C GLN A 255 8.65 2.41 9.14
N GLN A 256 8.47 1.69 10.23
CA GLN A 256 7.66 2.08 11.37
C GLN A 256 8.50 1.99 12.65
N ALA A 257 8.48 3.04 13.46
CA ALA A 257 9.09 3.05 14.77
C ALA A 257 8.32 2.15 15.75
N GLU A 258 8.92 1.87 16.91
CA GLU A 258 8.26 1.14 17.99
C GLU A 258 6.93 1.79 18.38
N SER A 259 5.93 0.96 18.66
CA SER A 259 4.62 1.38 19.13
C SER A 259 4.48 1.03 20.61
N SER A 260 3.80 1.89 21.37
CA SER A 260 3.41 1.57 22.76
C SER A 260 2.12 0.77 22.76
N LEU A 261 2.12 -0.36 23.45
CA LEU A 261 0.99 -1.26 23.65
C LEU A 261 0.55 -1.25 25.11
N PRO A 262 -0.68 -1.66 25.46
CA PRO A 262 -1.10 -1.86 26.84
C PRO A 262 -0.16 -2.77 27.63
N THR A 263 0.40 -3.78 26.98
CA THR A 263 1.28 -4.82 27.56
C THR A 263 2.77 -4.54 27.40
N GLY A 264 3.17 -3.39 26.82
CA GLY A 264 4.58 -3.06 26.57
C GLY A 264 4.80 -2.30 25.27
N LYS A 265 5.93 -2.56 24.61
CA LYS A 265 6.27 -1.95 23.31
C LYS A 265 6.28 -3.00 22.20
N SER A 266 5.81 -2.65 21.03
CA SER A 266 6.10 -3.44 19.82
C SER A 266 7.51 -3.17 19.33
N ASN A 267 8.06 -4.09 18.53
CA ASN A 267 9.30 -3.84 17.82
C ASN A 267 9.08 -2.87 16.64
N ALA A 268 10.12 -2.13 16.30
CA ALA A 268 10.18 -1.42 15.04
C ALA A 268 10.06 -2.41 13.87
N ALA A 269 9.48 -1.96 12.76
CA ALA A 269 9.30 -2.77 11.56
C ALA A 269 9.84 -2.03 10.34
N PHE A 270 10.36 -2.76 9.36
CA PHE A 270 10.62 -2.23 8.03
C PHE A 270 10.30 -3.27 6.95
N LEU A 271 10.05 -2.78 5.73
CA LEU A 271 9.83 -3.62 4.55
C LEU A 271 10.45 -2.95 3.33
N LYS A 272 11.08 -3.74 2.47
CA LYS A 272 11.54 -3.35 1.15
C LYS A 272 10.80 -4.20 0.14
N GLU A 273 10.18 -3.55 -0.83
CA GLU A 273 9.40 -4.22 -1.86
C GLU A 273 9.83 -3.73 -3.25
N ILE A 274 9.60 -4.56 -4.25
CA ILE A 274 9.66 -4.19 -5.65
C ILE A 274 8.30 -4.45 -6.28
N ASN A 275 7.80 -3.47 -7.03
CA ASN A 275 6.60 -3.57 -7.82
C ASN A 275 6.96 -3.47 -9.31
N PHE A 276 6.34 -4.31 -10.12
CA PHE A 276 6.41 -4.28 -11.58
C PHE A 276 5.04 -3.93 -12.11
N GLU A 277 4.96 -2.94 -12.98
CA GLU A 277 3.72 -2.45 -13.54
C GLU A 277 3.75 -2.50 -15.06
N PHE A 278 2.60 -2.82 -15.63
CA PHE A 278 2.33 -2.73 -17.05
C PHE A 278 0.94 -2.17 -17.26
N GLY A 279 0.80 -1.20 -18.15
CA GLY A 279 -0.48 -0.55 -18.39
C GLY A 279 -0.72 -0.21 -19.85
N TYR A 280 -1.99 0.08 -20.12
CA TYR A 280 -2.49 0.54 -21.41
C TYR A 280 -3.56 1.60 -21.21
N GLY A 281 -3.56 2.65 -22.02
CA GLY A 281 -4.55 3.73 -21.90
C GLY A 281 -4.56 4.64 -23.13
N ASN A 282 -5.47 5.59 -23.14
CA ASN A 282 -5.60 6.57 -24.22
C ASN A 282 -5.18 7.99 -23.81
N LEU A 283 -4.37 8.13 -22.76
CA LEU A 283 -3.91 9.45 -22.27
C LEU A 283 -3.16 10.24 -23.35
N SER A 284 -2.41 9.53 -24.23
CA SER A 284 -1.68 10.13 -25.35
C SER A 284 -2.57 10.61 -26.51
N ASP A 285 -3.82 10.13 -26.59
CA ASP A 285 -4.72 10.42 -27.70
C ASP A 285 -5.56 11.71 -27.48
N LEU A 286 -5.45 12.34 -26.32
CA LEU A 286 -6.27 13.50 -25.92
C LEU A 286 -6.16 14.69 -26.87
N GLU A 287 -4.97 14.92 -27.44
CA GLU A 287 -4.79 15.99 -28.43
C GLU A 287 -5.46 15.69 -29.77
N GLN A 288 -5.59 14.38 -30.12
CA GLN A 288 -6.16 13.97 -31.39
C GLN A 288 -7.67 13.75 -31.32
N LYS A 289 -8.21 13.46 -30.14
CA LYS A 289 -9.63 13.15 -29.91
C LYS A 289 -10.15 13.83 -28.64
N PRO A 290 -10.38 15.16 -28.64
CA PRO A 290 -10.78 15.90 -27.44
C PRO A 290 -12.15 15.48 -26.84
N LEU A 291 -12.90 14.60 -27.49
CA LEU A 291 -14.20 14.10 -27.03
C LEU A 291 -14.13 12.74 -26.31
N SER A 292 -12.97 12.10 -26.22
CA SER A 292 -12.83 10.82 -25.52
C SER A 292 -12.45 11.07 -24.06
N THR A 293 -13.20 10.48 -23.12
CA THR A 293 -12.79 10.43 -21.69
C THR A 293 -11.44 9.75 -21.57
N PRO A 294 -10.43 10.41 -20.98
CA PRO A 294 -9.13 9.77 -20.76
C PRO A 294 -9.24 8.61 -19.78
N TRP A 295 -8.55 7.52 -20.09
CA TRP A 295 -8.55 6.35 -19.22
C TRP A 295 -7.22 5.59 -19.32
N GLN A 296 -6.93 4.83 -18.28
CA GLN A 296 -5.79 3.93 -18.22
C GLN A 296 -6.14 2.68 -17.40
N VAL A 297 -5.60 1.52 -17.81
CA VAL A 297 -5.65 0.26 -17.04
C VAL A 297 -4.24 -0.19 -16.78
N ARG A 298 -3.96 -0.63 -15.54
CA ARG A 298 -2.65 -1.11 -15.10
C ARG A 298 -2.77 -2.47 -14.43
N LEU A 299 -1.79 -3.32 -14.66
CA LEU A 299 -1.56 -4.57 -13.94
C LEU A 299 -0.23 -4.45 -13.19
N GLY A 300 -0.27 -4.66 -11.89
CA GLY A 300 0.88 -4.62 -11.01
C GLY A 300 1.16 -5.96 -10.33
N TYR A 301 2.42 -6.21 -10.01
CA TYR A 301 2.87 -7.31 -9.18
C TYR A 301 3.93 -6.83 -8.20
N THR A 302 3.64 -6.92 -6.91
CA THR A 302 4.54 -6.53 -5.83
C THR A 302 5.12 -7.75 -5.15
N ARG A 303 6.43 -7.71 -4.88
CA ARG A 303 7.15 -8.74 -4.15
C ARG A 303 8.02 -8.12 -3.05
N PRO A 304 7.98 -8.64 -1.80
CA PRO A 304 8.91 -8.24 -0.76
C PRO A 304 10.32 -8.77 -1.08
N LEU A 305 11.32 -7.92 -0.83
CA LEU A 305 12.74 -8.22 -1.02
C LEU A 305 13.43 -8.51 0.32
N ALA A 306 13.09 -7.72 1.33
CA ALA A 306 13.63 -7.83 2.68
C ALA A 306 12.70 -7.14 3.68
N GLY A 307 12.74 -7.54 4.93
CA GLY A 307 11.93 -6.92 5.97
C GLY A 307 12.37 -7.30 7.38
N GLN A 308 11.73 -6.70 8.35
CA GLN A 308 11.88 -7.02 9.77
C GLN A 308 10.52 -6.80 10.43
N ASN A 309 10.06 -7.78 11.20
CA ASN A 309 8.76 -7.78 11.89
C ASN A 309 7.58 -7.48 10.94
N THR A 310 7.62 -8.03 9.72
CA THR A 310 6.59 -7.81 8.68
C THR A 310 6.21 -9.11 7.97
N PRO A 311 4.94 -9.27 7.55
CA PRO A 311 4.53 -10.39 6.72
C PRO A 311 5.26 -10.42 5.37
N ILE A 312 5.47 -11.61 4.81
CA ILE A 312 5.97 -11.81 3.44
C ILE A 312 4.77 -12.01 2.53
N THR A 313 4.41 -10.98 1.77
CA THR A 313 3.20 -10.95 0.95
C THR A 313 3.51 -10.60 -0.49
N ASN A 314 3.25 -11.52 -1.42
CA ASN A 314 3.17 -11.16 -2.83
C ASN A 314 1.79 -10.57 -3.11
N ARG A 315 1.69 -9.53 -3.94
CA ARG A 315 0.43 -8.86 -4.23
C ARG A 315 0.28 -8.61 -5.73
N TRP A 316 -0.89 -8.96 -6.25
CA TRP A 316 -1.34 -8.58 -7.58
C TRP A 316 -2.27 -7.39 -7.49
N GLU A 317 -2.21 -6.50 -8.46
CA GLU A 317 -3.06 -5.34 -8.55
C GLU A 317 -3.55 -5.14 -9.98
N LEU A 318 -4.84 -4.87 -10.14
CA LEU A 318 -5.44 -4.41 -11.37
C LEU A 318 -6.11 -3.07 -11.08
N SER A 319 -5.66 -2.00 -11.72
CA SER A 319 -6.27 -0.68 -11.55
C SER A 319 -6.78 -0.12 -12.87
N SER A 320 -7.77 0.75 -12.77
CA SER A 320 -8.31 1.54 -13.87
C SER A 320 -8.54 2.97 -13.42
N THR A 321 -8.04 3.92 -14.19
CA THR A 321 -8.12 5.35 -13.91
C THR A 321 -8.92 6.04 -15.02
N PHE A 322 -9.79 6.97 -14.65
CA PHE A 322 -10.64 7.77 -15.54
C PHE A 322 -10.55 9.25 -15.13
N PHE A 323 -10.64 10.14 -16.12
CA PHE A 323 -10.65 11.58 -15.92
C PHE A 323 -11.96 12.17 -16.49
N PHE A 324 -12.59 13.10 -15.75
CA PHE A 324 -13.87 13.69 -16.12
C PHE A 324 -13.84 15.22 -16.02
#